data_3a1ad5f69e0f6f89b039097c8452b60b
#
_entry.id   3a1ad5f69e0f6f89b039097c8452b60b
#
_cell.length_a   1.000
_cell.length_b   1.000
_cell.length_c   1.000
_cell.angle_alpha   90.00
_cell.angle_beta   90.00
_cell.angle_gamma   90.00
#
_symmetry.space_group_name_H-M   'P 1'
#
loop_
_entity.id
_entity.type
_entity.pdbx_description
1 polymer ?
#
loop_
_entity_poly.entity_id
_entity_poly.type
_entity_poly.pdbx_seq_one_letter_code
_entity_poly.pdbx_strand_id
1 'polypeptide(L)'
;MPHYTESQIELANHTDLAAFLLSRGEELKRFGNQHLWEKHQVWIRGHEWYTHYESKGGYAVSFVMRFFGMTFQEAVAELIGNTVSKSVAFESKAKEPKVLVLPEANRTMNQVYAYLMNKRFIARDIITHFARAKTLYEDEVYHNCIFVGLDEEGIPKHCHRRATVGSFKCTESGSQAEYSFHHNGESEWLFVFEAPVDMLAFITLHRESWIKHSYVALCSVSERAILHRLNVNTNIKKIVLCLDNDNAGIIACKRIKEILELRGYKNVRILHSTNKDWDEDVKAMNGITPIPAEEDHSEAIRQLCIDAVGCAEKAKSPPMLYRRVCDSYTAIINSDKYNLRERIGNYLGLLLLLAKDECRKSLDPIEWNEIETELLKSYIPYADNGDLASRLRQLNNGTTELTKVYDNLQLTCDRNIFLRPIIKICMDCIRLIYYLERKEK
;
A
#
# COMPACT_ATOMS: atom_id res chain seq x y z
N MET A 1 12.36 10.57 30.81
CA MET A 1 12.14 9.38 29.93
C MET A 1 13.32 9.28 29.00
N PRO A 2 13.90 8.11 28.74
CA PRO A 2 15.08 8.01 27.88
C PRO A 2 14.71 8.47 26.46
N HIS A 3 15.43 9.47 25.97
CA HIS A 3 15.37 9.88 24.57
C HIS A 3 16.36 9.04 23.78
N TYR A 4 15.89 8.23 22.83
CA TYR A 4 16.76 7.50 21.91
C TYR A 4 17.25 8.41 20.80
N THR A 5 18.51 8.24 20.41
CA THR A 5 19.09 8.94 19.27
C THR A 5 18.53 8.35 17.96
N GLU A 6 18.58 9.11 16.88
CA GLU A 6 18.15 8.62 15.56
C GLU A 6 18.86 7.32 15.15
N SER A 7 20.17 7.24 15.40
CA SER A 7 20.95 6.02 15.14
C SER A 7 20.45 4.81 15.94
N GLN A 8 19.99 5.01 17.17
CA GLN A 8 19.42 3.93 17.99
C GLN A 8 18.05 3.49 17.45
N ILE A 9 17.23 4.43 17.02
CA ILE A 9 15.92 4.14 16.41
C ILE A 9 16.11 3.41 15.07
N GLU A 10 17.08 3.83 14.27
CA GLU A 10 17.44 3.21 13.02
C GLU A 10 17.97 1.79 13.22
N LEU A 11 18.87 1.59 14.19
CA LEU A 11 19.36 0.27 14.59
C LEU A 11 18.20 -0.65 15.00
N ALA A 12 17.27 -0.17 15.82
CA ALA A 12 16.08 -0.91 16.21
C ALA A 12 15.20 -1.28 15.00
N ASN A 13 14.99 -0.36 14.06
CA ASN A 13 14.22 -0.60 12.87
C ASN A 13 14.87 -1.58 11.89
N HIS A 14 16.18 -1.79 11.96
CA HIS A 14 16.89 -2.76 11.12
C HIS A 14 16.96 -4.17 11.77
N THR A 15 16.33 -4.40 12.89
CA THR A 15 16.25 -5.72 13.51
C THR A 15 15.52 -6.71 12.59
N ASP A 16 16.13 -7.88 12.36
CA ASP A 16 15.47 -8.94 11.59
C ASP A 16 14.27 -9.50 12.37
N LEU A 17 13.08 -9.27 11.86
CA LEU A 17 11.83 -9.64 12.51
C LEU A 17 11.61 -11.15 12.55
N ALA A 18 12.12 -11.90 11.57
CA ALA A 18 12.01 -13.36 11.60
C ALA A 18 12.88 -13.93 12.73
N ALA A 19 14.12 -13.45 12.86
CA ALA A 19 15.00 -13.83 13.97
C ALA A 19 14.43 -13.42 15.32
N PHE A 20 13.86 -12.21 15.42
CA PHE A 20 13.20 -11.71 16.61
C PHE A 20 12.04 -12.61 17.07
N LEU A 21 11.15 -12.99 16.15
CA LEU A 21 10.00 -13.85 16.46
C LEU A 21 10.43 -15.27 16.83
N LEU A 22 11.38 -15.85 16.09
CA LEU A 22 11.94 -17.18 16.40
C LEU A 22 12.60 -17.19 17.79
N SER A 23 13.29 -16.12 18.19
CA SER A 23 13.88 -16.03 19.53
C SER A 23 12.85 -16.01 20.66
N ARG A 24 11.61 -15.66 20.35
CA ARG A 24 10.46 -15.67 21.27
C ARG A 24 9.62 -16.96 21.18
N GLY A 25 10.06 -17.94 20.39
CA GLY A 25 9.39 -19.22 20.25
C GLY A 25 8.19 -19.19 19.31
N GLU A 26 8.04 -18.12 18.52
CA GLU A 26 6.97 -18.05 17.50
C GLU A 26 7.33 -18.86 16.27
N GLU A 27 6.35 -19.54 15.68
CA GLU A 27 6.51 -20.33 14.48
C GLU A 27 6.31 -19.50 13.22
N LEU A 28 7.19 -19.67 12.26
CA LEU A 28 7.16 -18.97 10.99
C LEU A 28 7.17 -19.93 9.81
N LYS A 29 6.30 -19.73 8.84
CA LYS A 29 6.37 -20.44 7.55
C LYS A 29 7.22 -19.65 6.56
N ARG A 30 8.20 -20.33 5.95
CA ARG A 30 9.09 -19.72 4.97
C ARG A 30 8.54 -19.83 3.54
N PHE A 31 8.52 -18.70 2.82
CA PHE A 31 8.16 -18.60 1.40
C PHE A 31 9.24 -17.84 0.64
N GLY A 32 10.20 -18.55 0.09
CA GLY A 32 11.34 -17.94 -0.61
C GLY A 32 12.19 -17.08 0.31
N ASN A 33 12.18 -15.76 0.11
CA ASN A 33 12.88 -14.76 0.91
C ASN A 33 11.98 -14.05 1.94
N GLN A 34 10.77 -14.52 2.14
CA GLN A 34 9.80 -13.97 3.09
C GLN A 34 9.39 -15.05 4.09
N HIS A 35 8.86 -14.60 5.23
CA HIS A 35 8.28 -15.46 6.25
C HIS A 35 6.84 -15.03 6.51
N LEU A 36 5.96 -15.97 6.74
CA LEU A 36 4.60 -15.74 7.19
C LEU A 36 4.50 -16.11 8.68
N TRP A 37 4.15 -15.13 9.50
CA TRP A 37 3.73 -15.37 10.88
C TRP A 37 2.23 -15.68 10.88
N GLU A 38 1.88 -16.97 10.79
CA GLU A 38 0.52 -17.41 10.54
C GLU A 38 -0.47 -16.95 11.59
N LYS A 39 -0.10 -17.01 12.85
CA LYS A 39 -0.93 -16.59 14.00
C LYS A 39 -1.51 -15.17 13.84
N HIS A 40 -0.80 -14.29 13.17
CA HIS A 40 -1.18 -12.90 12.97
C HIS A 40 -1.33 -12.52 11.49
N GLN A 41 -1.14 -13.47 10.57
CA GLN A 41 -1.21 -13.25 9.12
C GLN A 41 -0.30 -12.12 8.65
N VAL A 42 0.91 -12.04 9.20
CA VAL A 42 1.90 -11.02 8.90
C VAL A 42 2.99 -11.59 8.04
N TRP A 43 3.22 -10.94 6.91
CA TRP A 43 4.36 -11.21 6.05
C TRP A 43 5.56 -10.41 6.53
N ILE A 44 6.71 -11.07 6.59
CA ILE A 44 7.96 -10.53 7.10
C ILE A 44 9.04 -10.71 6.04
N ARG A 45 9.77 -9.64 5.79
CA ARG A 45 10.91 -9.62 4.90
C ARG A 45 12.07 -8.85 5.55
N GLY A 46 12.96 -9.57 6.22
CA GLY A 46 14.03 -8.96 7.03
C GLY A 46 13.43 -8.13 8.17
N HIS A 47 13.62 -6.82 8.14
CA HIS A 47 13.11 -5.88 9.11
C HIS A 47 11.76 -5.23 8.73
N GLU A 48 11.21 -5.58 7.59
CA GLU A 48 9.93 -5.09 7.09
C GLU A 48 8.81 -6.11 7.36
N TRP A 49 7.63 -5.59 7.70
CA TRP A 49 6.43 -6.40 7.85
C TRP A 49 5.26 -5.81 7.09
N TYR A 50 4.33 -6.66 6.71
CA TYR A 50 3.12 -6.26 6.00
C TYR A 50 1.95 -7.20 6.32
N THR A 51 0.77 -6.62 6.57
CA THR A 51 -0.50 -7.35 6.66
C THR A 51 -1.35 -7.00 5.45
N HIS A 52 -1.71 -8.00 4.69
CA HIS A 52 -2.51 -7.77 3.49
C HIS A 52 -3.95 -7.35 3.81
N TYR A 53 -4.55 -7.88 4.87
CA TYR A 53 -5.95 -7.62 5.19
C TYR A 53 -6.19 -6.18 5.67
N GLU A 54 -5.21 -5.55 6.33
CA GLU A 54 -5.31 -4.15 6.73
C GLU A 54 -4.58 -3.21 5.76
N SER A 55 -3.89 -3.75 4.77
CA SER A 55 -2.97 -2.98 3.92
C SER A 55 -1.97 -2.13 4.71
N LYS A 56 -1.54 -2.65 5.86
CA LYS A 56 -0.60 -1.99 6.77
C LYS A 56 0.74 -2.72 6.79
N GLY A 57 1.79 -1.94 6.88
CA GLY A 57 3.15 -2.44 6.98
C GLY A 57 4.05 -1.43 7.67
N GLY A 58 5.29 -1.79 7.90
CA GLY A 58 6.26 -0.92 8.53
C GLY A 58 7.56 -1.65 8.85
N TYR A 59 8.31 -1.07 9.77
CA TYR A 59 9.59 -1.58 10.25
C TYR A 59 9.49 -2.19 11.64
N ALA A 60 10.60 -2.73 12.13
CA ALA A 60 10.63 -3.51 13.35
C ALA A 60 10.05 -2.80 14.59
N VAL A 61 10.30 -1.50 14.78
CA VAL A 61 9.73 -0.76 15.90
C VAL A 61 8.21 -0.72 15.82
N SER A 62 7.65 -0.39 14.67
CA SER A 62 6.19 -0.36 14.46
C SER A 62 5.56 -1.76 14.62
N PHE A 63 6.30 -2.80 14.24
CA PHE A 63 5.89 -4.19 14.45
C PHE A 63 5.72 -4.52 15.92
N VAL A 64 6.74 -4.23 16.73
CA VAL A 64 6.74 -4.54 18.16
C VAL A 64 5.68 -3.72 18.90
N MET A 65 5.55 -2.43 18.57
CA MET A 65 4.48 -1.60 19.13
C MET A 65 3.09 -2.22 18.85
N ARG A 66 2.86 -2.68 17.64
CA ARG A 66 1.56 -3.17 17.20
C ARG A 66 1.21 -4.54 17.75
N PHE A 67 2.12 -5.51 17.61
CA PHE A 67 1.82 -6.92 17.88
C PHE A 67 2.17 -7.35 19.31
N PHE A 68 2.96 -6.54 20.01
CA PHE A 68 3.33 -6.78 21.42
C PHE A 68 2.80 -5.72 22.37
N GLY A 69 2.05 -4.72 21.89
CA GLY A 69 1.40 -3.70 22.69
C GLY A 69 2.38 -2.76 23.42
N MET A 70 3.62 -2.69 22.95
CA MET A 70 4.67 -1.87 23.57
C MET A 70 4.57 -0.40 23.15
N THR A 71 4.94 0.50 24.04
CA THR A 71 5.17 1.90 23.69
C THR A 71 6.38 2.02 22.76
N PHE A 72 6.52 3.15 22.06
CA PHE A 72 7.67 3.40 21.19
C PHE A 72 9.01 3.19 21.90
N GLN A 73 9.11 3.69 23.13
CA GLN A 73 10.34 3.61 23.94
C GLN A 73 10.66 2.16 24.34
N GLU A 74 9.66 1.42 24.78
CA GLU A 74 9.80 0.00 25.12
C GLU A 74 10.17 -0.83 23.89
N ALA A 75 9.55 -0.57 22.74
CA ALA A 75 9.84 -1.25 21.50
C ALA A 75 11.29 -1.01 21.01
N VAL A 76 11.77 0.24 21.10
CA VAL A 76 13.17 0.57 20.77
C VAL A 76 14.13 -0.10 21.75
N ALA A 77 13.87 -0.05 23.06
CA ALA A 77 14.69 -0.72 24.08
C ALA A 77 14.79 -2.22 23.85
N GLU A 78 13.66 -2.87 23.58
CA GLU A 78 13.55 -4.30 23.36
C GLU A 78 14.35 -4.75 22.13
N LEU A 79 14.21 -4.02 21.02
CA LEU A 79 14.89 -4.35 19.77
C LEU A 79 16.41 -4.11 19.86
N ILE A 80 16.86 -3.05 20.52
CA ILE A 80 18.29 -2.80 20.79
C ILE A 80 18.86 -3.85 21.74
N GLY A 81 18.13 -4.21 22.81
CA GLY A 81 18.56 -5.23 23.78
C GLY A 81 18.73 -6.60 23.13
N ASN A 82 17.89 -6.98 22.20
CA ASN A 82 17.99 -8.23 21.45
C ASN A 82 19.13 -8.24 20.42
N THR A 83 19.54 -7.08 19.90
CA THR A 83 20.70 -6.97 19.00
C THR A 83 22.03 -7.23 19.74
N VAL A 84 22.10 -6.93 21.03
CA VAL A 84 23.31 -7.14 21.85
C VAL A 84 23.43 -8.58 22.38
N SER A 85 22.35 -9.34 22.42
CA SER A 85 22.31 -10.59 23.18
C SER A 85 22.39 -11.90 22.38
N LYS A 86 22.55 -11.94 21.08
CA LYS A 86 22.87 -13.19 20.35
C LYS A 86 23.36 -12.94 18.92
N SER A 87 24.67 -12.89 18.73
CA SER A 87 25.31 -13.41 17.52
C SER A 87 25.23 -14.95 17.54
N VAL A 88 24.06 -15.54 17.36
CA VAL A 88 23.96 -16.93 16.92
C VAL A 88 23.93 -16.89 15.42
N ALA A 89 25.08 -17.23 14.85
CA ALA A 89 25.28 -17.39 13.43
C ALA A 89 24.31 -18.44 12.89
N PHE A 90 23.18 -17.99 12.35
CA PHE A 90 22.61 -18.69 11.22
C PHE A 90 23.35 -18.15 10.00
N GLU A 91 24.19 -18.99 9.40
CA GLU A 91 24.69 -18.78 8.05
C GLU A 91 23.50 -18.79 7.06
N SER A 92 22.73 -17.71 7.07
CA SER A 92 22.16 -17.26 5.82
C SER A 92 23.39 -16.84 5.03
N LYS A 93 23.72 -17.53 3.93
CA LYS A 93 24.63 -16.98 2.93
C LYS A 93 24.14 -15.55 2.68
N ALA A 94 24.80 -14.60 3.29
CA ALA A 94 24.60 -13.17 3.02
C ALA A 94 24.75 -13.09 1.51
N LYS A 95 23.65 -12.85 0.78
CA LYS A 95 23.77 -12.44 -0.62
C LYS A 95 24.61 -11.19 -0.54
N GLU A 96 25.77 -11.20 -1.15
CA GLU A 96 26.59 -10.01 -1.30
C GLU A 96 25.68 -8.85 -1.70
N PRO A 97 25.80 -7.69 -1.07
CA PRO A 97 24.98 -6.53 -1.40
C PRO A 97 25.13 -6.32 -2.91
N LYS A 98 24.03 -6.43 -3.65
CA LYS A 98 24.06 -6.25 -5.10
C LYS A 98 24.51 -4.83 -5.36
N VAL A 99 25.64 -4.70 -6.05
CA VAL A 99 26.14 -3.41 -6.48
C VAL A 99 25.20 -2.86 -7.56
N LEU A 100 24.81 -1.60 -7.44
CA LEU A 100 24.05 -0.93 -8.47
C LEU A 100 24.88 -0.81 -9.74
N VAL A 101 24.36 -1.34 -10.83
CA VAL A 101 24.94 -1.17 -12.18
C VAL A 101 23.97 -0.33 -12.99
N LEU A 102 24.41 0.85 -13.41
CA LEU A 102 23.60 1.73 -14.24
C LEU A 102 23.53 1.19 -15.69
N PRO A 103 22.39 1.29 -16.36
CA PRO A 103 22.29 1.07 -17.80
C PRO A 103 23.23 2.00 -18.58
N GLU A 104 23.85 1.49 -19.64
CA GLU A 104 24.71 2.28 -20.53
C GLU A 104 23.91 3.44 -21.14
N ALA A 105 24.54 4.61 -21.16
CA ALA A 105 23.91 5.82 -21.69
C ALA A 105 23.98 5.86 -23.23
N ASN A 106 22.85 6.10 -23.88
CA ASN A 106 22.82 6.37 -25.31
C ASN A 106 23.55 7.69 -25.65
N ARG A 107 24.06 7.79 -26.86
CA ARG A 107 24.76 9.01 -27.36
C ARG A 107 23.81 10.21 -27.45
N THR A 108 22.54 9.99 -27.63
CA THR A 108 21.50 11.02 -27.71
C THR A 108 20.35 10.71 -26.74
N MET A 109 19.48 11.70 -26.49
CA MET A 109 18.28 11.54 -25.67
C MET A 109 16.98 11.77 -26.49
N ASN A 110 17.02 11.49 -27.78
CA ASN A 110 15.93 11.85 -28.69
C ASN A 110 14.61 11.16 -28.31
N GLN A 111 14.62 9.89 -27.95
CA GLN A 111 13.42 9.15 -27.57
C GLN A 111 12.88 9.64 -26.21
N VAL A 112 13.78 9.91 -25.24
CA VAL A 112 13.40 10.44 -23.93
C VAL A 112 12.81 11.84 -24.06
N TYR A 113 13.44 12.74 -24.87
CA TYR A 113 12.84 14.05 -25.12
C TYR A 113 11.49 13.95 -25.83
N ALA A 114 11.39 13.11 -26.87
CA ALA A 114 10.12 12.90 -27.58
C ALA A 114 9.03 12.36 -26.65
N TYR A 115 9.36 11.39 -25.80
CA TYR A 115 8.43 10.82 -24.83
C TYR A 115 7.99 11.84 -23.80
N LEU A 116 8.94 12.48 -23.10
CA LEU A 116 8.62 13.41 -22.02
C LEU A 116 7.92 14.69 -22.52
N MET A 117 8.31 15.20 -23.69
CA MET A 117 7.70 16.44 -24.25
C MET A 117 6.36 16.16 -24.93
N ASN A 118 6.29 15.12 -25.77
CA ASN A 118 5.13 14.96 -26.65
C ASN A 118 4.04 14.03 -26.06
N LYS A 119 4.42 13.11 -25.16
CA LYS A 119 3.45 12.20 -24.51
C LYS A 119 3.15 12.60 -23.06
N ARG A 120 4.11 13.25 -22.38
CA ARG A 120 3.98 13.66 -20.99
C ARG A 120 3.90 15.17 -20.81
N PHE A 121 4.09 15.94 -21.89
CA PHE A 121 4.01 17.41 -21.92
C PHE A 121 4.92 18.12 -20.90
N ILE A 122 6.01 17.45 -20.53
CA ILE A 122 7.01 18.01 -19.61
C ILE A 122 7.79 19.12 -20.32
N ALA A 123 7.98 20.23 -19.67
CA ALA A 123 8.69 21.37 -20.23
C ALA A 123 10.16 21.04 -20.51
N ARG A 124 10.64 21.45 -21.70
CA ARG A 124 11.97 21.10 -22.22
C ARG A 124 13.10 21.53 -21.30
N ASP A 125 13.01 22.71 -20.72
CA ASP A 125 14.04 23.27 -19.83
C ASP A 125 14.18 22.42 -18.54
N ILE A 126 13.07 21.87 -18.01
CA ILE A 126 13.09 20.95 -16.87
C ILE A 126 13.82 19.67 -17.24
N ILE A 127 13.45 19.03 -18.37
CA ILE A 127 14.16 17.84 -18.87
C ILE A 127 15.66 18.13 -19.03
N THR A 128 15.98 19.28 -19.63
CA THR A 128 17.37 19.70 -19.90
C THR A 128 18.14 19.93 -18.61
N HIS A 129 17.50 20.44 -17.55
CA HIS A 129 18.13 20.60 -16.24
C HIS A 129 18.62 19.26 -15.68
N PHE A 130 17.75 18.27 -15.60
CA PHE A 130 18.08 16.94 -15.08
C PHE A 130 19.03 16.16 -16.00
N ALA A 131 18.93 16.38 -17.32
CA ALA A 131 19.87 15.79 -18.28
C ALA A 131 21.29 16.36 -18.11
N ARG A 132 21.45 17.68 -17.93
CA ARG A 132 22.73 18.31 -17.64
C ARG A 132 23.32 17.87 -16.31
N ALA A 133 22.48 17.65 -15.31
CA ALA A 133 22.88 17.10 -14.02
C ALA A 133 23.24 15.59 -14.09
N LYS A 134 23.06 14.94 -15.24
CA LYS A 134 23.27 13.50 -15.46
C LYS A 134 22.39 12.61 -14.56
N THR A 135 21.30 13.16 -14.03
CA THR A 135 20.32 12.42 -13.24
C THR A 135 19.14 11.92 -14.08
N LEU A 136 19.07 12.35 -15.35
CA LEU A 136 18.12 11.83 -16.34
C LEU A 136 18.87 11.60 -17.66
N TYR A 137 18.76 10.37 -18.21
CA TYR A 137 19.34 10.07 -19.51
C TYR A 137 18.55 8.95 -20.22
N GLU A 138 18.91 8.68 -21.49
CA GLU A 138 18.36 7.60 -22.31
C GLU A 138 19.29 6.40 -22.26
N ASP A 139 18.77 5.18 -22.01
CA ASP A 139 19.58 3.97 -22.11
C ASP A 139 19.82 3.57 -23.57
N GLU A 140 20.98 2.96 -23.83
CA GLU A 140 21.44 2.63 -25.19
C GLU A 140 20.58 1.52 -25.83
N VAL A 141 20.09 0.55 -25.04
CA VAL A 141 19.50 -0.69 -25.55
C VAL A 141 18.02 -0.54 -25.84
N TYR A 142 17.26 0.02 -24.90
CA TYR A 142 15.80 0.08 -24.96
C TYR A 142 15.27 1.51 -25.08
N HIS A 143 16.13 2.51 -25.07
CA HIS A 143 15.77 3.93 -25.13
C HIS A 143 14.80 4.36 -24.00
N ASN A 144 14.93 3.74 -22.82
CA ASN A 144 14.12 4.10 -21.66
C ASN A 144 14.61 5.40 -21.00
N CYS A 145 13.73 6.07 -20.28
CA CYS A 145 14.12 7.11 -19.33
C CYS A 145 14.80 6.46 -18.12
N ILE A 146 16.03 6.86 -17.84
CA ILE A 146 16.80 6.45 -16.67
C ILE A 146 16.86 7.62 -15.70
N PHE A 147 16.23 7.46 -14.55
CA PHE A 147 16.21 8.42 -13.44
C PHE A 147 17.19 7.96 -12.36
N VAL A 148 18.21 8.76 -12.11
CA VAL A 148 19.31 8.43 -11.19
C VAL A 148 19.20 9.27 -9.94
N GLY A 149 19.29 8.60 -8.79
CA GLY A 149 19.47 9.23 -7.50
C GLY A 149 20.93 9.15 -7.07
N LEU A 150 21.47 10.28 -6.66
CA LEU A 150 22.87 10.44 -6.26
C LEU A 150 22.98 10.58 -4.75
N ASP A 151 24.12 10.16 -4.17
CA ASP A 151 24.49 10.55 -2.82
C ASP A 151 25.08 11.97 -2.77
N GLU A 152 25.54 12.38 -1.61
CA GLU A 152 26.09 13.72 -1.35
C GLU A 152 27.44 13.96 -2.06
N GLU A 153 28.15 12.88 -2.42
CA GLU A 153 29.39 12.89 -3.18
C GLU A 153 29.14 12.84 -4.71
N GLY A 154 27.87 12.74 -5.14
CA GLY A 154 27.49 12.65 -6.54
C GLY A 154 27.63 11.25 -7.13
N ILE A 155 27.72 10.22 -6.28
CA ILE A 155 27.82 8.83 -6.70
C ILE A 155 26.41 8.25 -6.89
N PRO A 156 26.12 7.55 -8.00
CA PRO A 156 24.82 6.90 -8.21
C PRO A 156 24.54 5.81 -7.17
N LYS A 157 23.41 5.94 -6.49
CA LYS A 157 22.93 4.99 -5.47
C LYS A 157 21.54 4.42 -5.78
N HIS A 158 20.81 5.08 -6.66
CA HIS A 158 19.46 4.64 -7.04
C HIS A 158 19.26 4.83 -8.53
N CYS A 159 18.55 3.90 -9.16
CA CYS A 159 18.19 3.96 -10.57
C CYS A 159 16.77 3.47 -10.77
N HIS A 160 15.91 4.35 -11.30
CA HIS A 160 14.56 3.99 -11.73
C HIS A 160 14.45 4.09 -13.25
N ARG A 161 13.93 3.04 -13.87
CA ARG A 161 13.78 2.92 -15.32
C ARG A 161 12.32 3.05 -15.71
N ARG A 162 12.04 3.86 -16.73
CA ARG A 162 10.70 4.02 -17.31
C ARG A 162 10.79 3.92 -18.82
N ALA A 163 10.02 2.99 -19.40
CA ALA A 163 9.96 2.83 -20.85
C ALA A 163 9.34 4.07 -21.53
N THR A 164 9.95 4.46 -22.66
CA THR A 164 9.39 5.47 -23.56
C THR A 164 8.26 4.92 -24.43
N VAL A 165 8.19 3.59 -24.58
CA VAL A 165 7.15 2.85 -25.30
C VAL A 165 6.63 1.73 -24.39
N GLY A 166 5.30 1.66 -24.23
CA GLY A 166 4.66 0.69 -23.34
C GLY A 166 4.59 1.13 -21.89
N SER A 167 4.37 0.18 -20.96
CA SER A 167 4.08 0.45 -19.55
C SER A 167 5.19 0.03 -18.59
N PHE A 168 6.32 -0.49 -19.08
CA PHE A 168 7.39 -1.01 -18.24
C PHE A 168 7.99 0.08 -17.35
N LYS A 169 8.12 -0.24 -16.08
CA LYS A 169 8.82 0.54 -15.05
C LYS A 169 9.47 -0.41 -14.05
N CYS A 170 10.67 -0.13 -13.61
CA CYS A 170 11.34 -0.87 -12.55
C CYS A 170 12.40 -0.03 -11.85
N THR A 171 12.72 -0.41 -10.61
CA THR A 171 13.90 0.08 -9.90
C THR A 171 15.00 -0.97 -10.05
N GLU A 172 16.20 -0.53 -10.45
CA GLU A 172 17.33 -1.42 -10.69
C GLU A 172 17.80 -2.10 -9.41
N SER A 173 18.25 -3.35 -9.57
CA SER A 173 18.77 -4.14 -8.45
C SER A 173 20.05 -3.48 -7.90
N GLY A 174 20.15 -3.41 -6.57
CA GLY A 174 21.23 -2.70 -5.89
C GLY A 174 20.95 -1.22 -5.62
N SER A 175 19.77 -0.71 -6.06
CA SER A 175 19.32 0.64 -5.72
C SER A 175 19.02 0.76 -4.23
N GLN A 176 19.39 1.89 -3.64
CA GLN A 176 19.12 2.27 -2.27
C GLN A 176 17.98 3.30 -2.26
N ALA A 177 16.87 2.98 -1.62
CA ALA A 177 15.64 3.77 -1.69
C ALA A 177 15.78 5.18 -1.10
N GLU A 178 16.67 5.37 -0.14
CA GLU A 178 16.98 6.65 0.50
C GLU A 178 17.56 7.69 -0.46
N TYR A 179 18.23 7.26 -1.53
CA TYR A 179 18.82 8.10 -2.56
C TYR A 179 17.95 8.21 -3.82
N SER A 180 16.68 7.96 -3.72
CA SER A 180 15.77 8.02 -4.87
C SER A 180 15.89 9.34 -5.66
N PHE A 181 15.36 9.36 -6.88
CA PHE A 181 15.47 10.52 -7.79
C PHE A 181 14.99 11.81 -7.12
N HIS A 182 15.84 12.84 -7.11
CA HIS A 182 15.57 14.07 -6.36
C HIS A 182 16.23 15.30 -6.98
N HIS A 183 15.82 16.47 -6.49
CA HIS A 183 16.47 17.76 -6.69
C HIS A 183 16.60 18.46 -5.33
N ASN A 184 17.76 18.99 -5.04
CA ASN A 184 18.02 19.75 -3.82
C ASN A 184 17.97 21.25 -4.13
N GLY A 185 17.03 21.94 -3.50
CA GLY A 185 16.93 23.40 -3.52
C GLY A 185 17.35 24.01 -2.20
N GLU A 186 17.42 25.35 -2.16
CA GLU A 186 17.89 26.12 -0.99
C GLU A 186 16.74 26.53 -0.06
N SER A 187 15.48 26.37 -0.50
CA SER A 187 14.31 26.77 0.29
C SER A 187 13.96 25.78 1.39
N GLU A 188 13.06 26.18 2.27
CA GLU A 188 12.55 25.35 3.36
C GLU A 188 11.48 24.32 2.93
N TRP A 189 11.20 24.19 1.62
CA TRP A 189 10.14 23.32 1.09
C TRP A 189 10.71 22.04 0.49
N LEU A 190 10.08 20.90 0.84
CA LEU A 190 10.27 19.61 0.21
C LEU A 190 8.94 19.11 -0.37
N PHE A 191 8.91 18.85 -1.66
CA PHE A 191 7.77 18.25 -2.35
C PHE A 191 8.08 16.78 -2.65
N VAL A 192 7.12 15.91 -2.37
CA VAL A 192 7.29 14.44 -2.41
C VAL A 192 6.31 13.83 -3.40
N PHE A 193 6.78 12.99 -4.31
CA PHE A 193 6.00 12.36 -5.38
C PHE A 193 6.16 10.85 -5.37
N GLU A 194 5.19 10.12 -5.95
CA GLU A 194 5.31 8.68 -6.09
C GLU A 194 6.33 8.31 -7.18
N ALA A 195 6.28 8.96 -8.35
CA ALA A 195 7.16 8.65 -9.47
C ALA A 195 7.89 9.90 -10.02
N PRO A 196 9.06 9.70 -10.69
CA PRO A 196 9.81 10.79 -11.29
C PRO A 196 9.03 11.61 -12.32
N VAL A 197 8.15 10.95 -13.11
CA VAL A 197 7.34 11.64 -14.13
C VAL A 197 6.38 12.63 -13.48
N ASP A 198 5.75 12.25 -12.36
CA ASP A 198 4.83 13.12 -11.62
C ASP A 198 5.55 14.31 -10.99
N MET A 199 6.77 14.09 -10.50
CA MET A 199 7.63 15.17 -10.04
C MET A 199 7.93 16.17 -11.17
N LEU A 200 8.30 15.71 -12.36
CA LEU A 200 8.58 16.58 -13.51
C LEU A 200 7.30 17.27 -14.01
N ALA A 201 6.16 16.60 -13.96
CA ALA A 201 4.86 17.15 -14.31
C ALA A 201 4.46 18.28 -13.35
N PHE A 202 4.57 18.04 -12.05
CA PHE A 202 4.33 19.07 -11.04
C PHE A 202 5.21 20.31 -11.25
N ILE A 203 6.51 20.11 -11.46
CA ILE A 203 7.45 21.21 -11.74
C ILE A 203 7.05 21.94 -13.03
N THR A 204 6.54 21.25 -14.04
CA THR A 204 6.05 21.87 -15.28
C THR A 204 4.82 22.77 -15.03
N LEU A 205 3.90 22.34 -14.17
CA LEU A 205 2.72 23.11 -13.77
C LEU A 205 3.08 24.30 -12.87
N HIS A 206 4.10 24.13 -12.02
CA HIS A 206 4.50 25.12 -11.01
C HIS A 206 5.93 25.65 -11.26
N ARG A 207 6.15 26.20 -12.44
CA ARG A 207 7.49 26.61 -12.92
C ARG A 207 8.14 27.77 -12.17
N GLU A 208 7.35 28.58 -11.50
CA GLU A 208 7.88 29.76 -10.83
C GLU A 208 8.79 29.37 -9.65
N SER A 209 10.04 29.78 -9.73
CA SER A 209 11.06 29.55 -8.69
C SER A 209 11.28 28.07 -8.31
N TRP A 210 10.86 27.11 -9.13
CA TRP A 210 10.93 25.69 -8.81
C TRP A 210 12.32 25.23 -8.39
N ILE A 211 13.36 25.75 -9.04
CA ILE A 211 14.75 25.38 -8.77
C ILE A 211 15.21 25.66 -7.33
N LYS A 212 14.48 26.56 -6.63
CA LYS A 212 14.78 26.89 -5.24
C LYS A 212 14.23 25.86 -4.25
N HIS A 213 13.28 25.03 -4.65
CA HIS A 213 12.61 24.05 -3.79
C HIS A 213 13.28 22.69 -3.91
N SER A 214 13.15 21.87 -2.87
CA SER A 214 13.60 20.47 -2.91
C SER A 214 12.46 19.56 -3.35
N TYR A 215 12.79 18.55 -4.14
CA TYR A 215 11.85 17.56 -4.68
C TYR A 215 12.41 16.15 -4.54
N VAL A 216 11.56 15.18 -4.26
CA VAL A 216 11.94 13.77 -4.24
C VAL A 216 10.82 12.89 -4.81
N ALA A 217 11.17 11.96 -5.69
CA ALA A 217 10.27 10.91 -6.17
C ALA A 217 10.63 9.60 -5.47
N LEU A 218 9.68 9.01 -4.75
CA LEU A 218 9.93 7.83 -3.91
C LEU A 218 10.24 6.57 -4.72
N CYS A 219 9.74 6.47 -5.96
CA CYS A 219 9.78 5.26 -6.81
C CYS A 219 9.19 4.01 -6.11
N SER A 220 8.47 4.24 -5.04
CA SER A 220 7.76 3.31 -4.16
C SER A 220 6.87 4.12 -3.23
N VAL A 221 6.37 3.52 -2.17
CA VAL A 221 5.62 4.23 -1.10
C VAL A 221 6.40 4.28 0.22
N SER A 222 7.74 4.14 0.18
CA SER A 222 8.60 4.17 1.36
C SER A 222 9.01 5.60 1.72
N GLU A 223 8.99 5.93 3.01
CA GLU A 223 9.41 7.24 3.53
C GLU A 223 10.93 7.46 3.61
N ARG A 224 11.76 6.43 3.30
CA ARG A 224 13.23 6.49 3.45
C ARG A 224 13.86 7.68 2.74
N ALA A 225 13.47 7.93 1.48
CA ALA A 225 14.00 9.05 0.72
C ALA A 225 13.65 10.40 1.35
N ILE A 226 12.44 10.54 1.91
CA ILE A 226 12.04 11.76 2.63
C ILE A 226 12.95 11.97 3.84
N LEU A 227 13.07 10.96 4.68
CA LEU A 227 13.87 11.03 5.91
C LEU A 227 15.33 11.34 5.61
N HIS A 228 15.89 10.74 4.56
CA HIS A 228 17.25 11.03 4.13
C HIS A 228 17.40 12.49 3.69
N ARG A 229 16.49 13.03 2.85
CA ARG A 229 16.54 14.44 2.45
C ARG A 229 16.39 15.40 3.63
N LEU A 230 15.58 15.07 4.63
CA LEU A 230 15.43 15.87 5.85
C LEU A 230 16.69 15.86 6.71
N ASN A 231 17.43 14.75 6.74
CA ASN A 231 18.70 14.65 7.46
C ASN A 231 19.83 15.43 6.76
N VAL A 232 19.88 15.35 5.43
CA VAL A 232 20.93 16.03 4.64
C VAL A 232 20.68 17.53 4.58
N ASN A 233 19.43 17.96 4.43
CA ASN A 233 19.08 19.38 4.34
C ASN A 233 18.23 19.82 5.54
N THR A 234 18.89 20.27 6.58
CA THR A 234 18.25 20.75 7.82
C THR A 234 17.47 22.04 7.69
N ASN A 235 17.57 22.74 6.53
CA ASN A 235 16.76 23.91 6.23
C ASN A 235 15.32 23.58 5.88
N ILE A 236 15.03 22.33 5.50
CA ILE A 236 13.67 21.89 5.16
C ILE A 236 12.80 21.90 6.43
N LYS A 237 11.72 22.67 6.38
CA LYS A 237 10.75 22.82 7.49
C LYS A 237 9.31 22.54 7.06
N LYS A 238 9.05 22.53 5.75
CA LYS A 238 7.73 22.37 5.17
C LYS A 238 7.76 21.22 4.18
N ILE A 239 6.96 20.21 4.44
CA ILE A 239 6.88 18.99 3.63
C ILE A 239 5.51 18.95 2.99
N VAL A 240 5.46 18.75 1.68
CA VAL A 240 4.24 18.60 0.92
C VAL A 240 4.22 17.24 0.26
N LEU A 241 3.30 16.40 0.65
CA LEU A 241 3.08 15.07 0.07
C LEU A 241 2.17 15.23 -1.15
N CYS A 242 2.72 14.98 -2.33
CA CYS A 242 2.09 15.14 -3.64
C CYS A 242 1.99 13.77 -4.34
N LEU A 243 1.66 12.70 -3.59
CA LEU A 243 1.51 11.36 -4.14
C LEU A 243 0.26 11.27 -5.02
N ASP A 244 0.11 10.16 -5.73
CA ASP A 244 -1.01 9.92 -6.63
C ASP A 244 -2.37 10.08 -5.91
N ASN A 245 -3.34 10.65 -6.60
CA ASN A 245 -4.69 10.86 -6.09
C ASN A 245 -5.57 9.63 -6.39
N ASP A 246 -5.07 8.48 -5.97
CA ASP A 246 -5.76 7.19 -5.95
C ASP A 246 -5.73 6.61 -4.53
N ASN A 247 -6.47 5.53 -4.29
CA ASN A 247 -6.57 4.93 -2.96
C ASN A 247 -5.21 4.57 -2.35
N ALA A 248 -4.26 4.09 -3.15
CA ALA A 248 -2.94 3.71 -2.67
C ALA A 248 -2.12 4.93 -2.24
N GLY A 249 -2.12 5.99 -3.05
CA GLY A 249 -1.44 7.25 -2.77
C GLY A 249 -2.05 7.98 -1.57
N ILE A 250 -3.40 8.02 -1.45
CA ILE A 250 -4.11 8.62 -0.32
C ILE A 250 -3.74 7.91 1.00
N ILE A 251 -3.73 6.57 1.02
CA ILE A 251 -3.33 5.78 2.19
C ILE A 251 -1.85 6.02 2.52
N ALA A 252 -0.99 6.05 1.49
CA ALA A 252 0.44 6.33 1.67
C ALA A 252 0.69 7.72 2.24
N CYS A 253 -0.03 8.75 1.75
CA CYS A 253 0.03 10.12 2.28
C CYS A 253 -0.32 10.18 3.77
N LYS A 254 -1.43 9.55 4.17
CA LYS A 254 -1.86 9.51 5.58
C LYS A 254 -0.79 8.84 6.46
N ARG A 255 -0.29 7.66 6.04
CA ARG A 255 0.75 6.92 6.76
C ARG A 255 2.06 7.70 6.87
N ILE A 256 2.56 8.27 5.77
CA ILE A 256 3.81 9.03 5.76
C ILE A 256 3.67 10.28 6.63
N LYS A 257 2.53 10.97 6.57
CA LYS A 257 2.25 12.14 7.41
C LYS A 257 2.32 11.77 8.90
N GLU A 258 1.67 10.68 9.32
CA GLU A 258 1.73 10.19 10.69
C GLU A 258 3.17 9.89 11.14
N ILE A 259 3.97 9.22 10.29
CA ILE A 259 5.38 8.92 10.59
C ILE A 259 6.19 10.20 10.78
N LEU A 260 6.00 11.20 9.92
CA LEU A 260 6.71 12.48 10.00
C LEU A 260 6.29 13.29 11.23
N GLU A 261 4.99 13.33 11.54
CA GLU A 261 4.47 14.02 12.73
C GLU A 261 4.99 13.38 14.04
N LEU A 262 5.05 12.05 14.10
CA LEU A 262 5.66 11.31 15.22
C LEU A 262 7.15 11.62 15.39
N ARG A 263 7.86 11.96 14.32
CA ARG A 263 9.26 12.41 14.33
C ARG A 263 9.45 13.89 14.60
N GLY A 264 8.36 14.61 14.87
CA GLY A 264 8.38 16.04 15.27
C GLY A 264 8.24 17.04 14.10
N TYR A 265 8.03 16.60 12.87
CA TYR A 265 7.78 17.48 11.73
C TYR A 265 6.32 17.97 11.76
N LYS A 266 6.10 19.22 12.15
CA LYS A 266 4.75 19.79 12.36
C LYS A 266 4.11 20.35 11.10
N ASN A 267 4.89 20.69 10.08
CA ASN A 267 4.41 21.32 8.84
C ASN A 267 4.38 20.31 7.69
N VAL A 268 3.59 19.26 7.85
CA VAL A 268 3.34 18.25 6.81
C VAL A 268 1.97 18.49 6.22
N ARG A 269 1.92 18.78 4.91
CA ARG A 269 0.69 19.01 4.16
C ARG A 269 0.54 17.93 3.08
N ILE A 270 -0.69 17.65 2.72
CA ILE A 270 -1.04 16.82 1.57
C ILE A 270 -1.57 17.76 0.50
N LEU A 271 -1.07 17.60 -0.72
CA LEU A 271 -1.54 18.32 -1.89
C LEU A 271 -1.84 17.28 -2.97
N HIS A 272 -3.10 17.18 -3.35
CA HIS A 272 -3.54 16.28 -4.41
C HIS A 272 -3.56 16.98 -5.76
N SER A 273 -3.25 16.20 -6.82
CA SER A 273 -3.59 16.56 -8.20
C SER A 273 -5.10 16.63 -8.37
N THR A 274 -5.56 17.34 -9.39
CA THR A 274 -6.99 17.41 -9.75
C THR A 274 -7.46 16.06 -10.32
N ASN A 275 -6.59 15.42 -11.09
CA ASN A 275 -6.81 14.10 -11.69
C ASN A 275 -6.04 13.03 -10.92
N LYS A 276 -5.94 11.82 -11.45
CA LYS A 276 -5.30 10.67 -10.79
C LYS A 276 -3.89 10.97 -10.29
N ASP A 277 -3.09 11.67 -11.08
CA ASP A 277 -1.70 12.05 -10.77
C ASP A 277 -1.33 13.36 -11.47
N TRP A 278 -0.15 13.88 -11.21
CA TRP A 278 0.30 15.15 -11.78
C TRP A 278 0.58 15.08 -13.29
N ASP A 279 0.93 13.91 -13.81
CA ASP A 279 1.04 13.67 -15.25
C ASP A 279 -0.30 13.82 -15.96
N GLU A 280 -1.38 13.34 -15.34
CA GLU A 280 -2.74 13.50 -15.87
C GLU A 280 -3.21 14.97 -15.82
N ASP A 281 -2.80 15.75 -14.82
CA ASP A 281 -3.09 17.19 -14.77
C ASP A 281 -2.40 17.95 -15.91
N VAL A 282 -1.13 17.65 -16.20
CA VAL A 282 -0.43 18.25 -17.34
C VAL A 282 -1.08 17.84 -18.66
N LYS A 283 -1.49 16.59 -18.83
CA LYS A 283 -2.23 16.13 -20.03
C LYS A 283 -3.55 16.86 -20.19
N ALA A 284 -4.32 17.03 -19.11
CA ALA A 284 -5.58 17.79 -19.13
C ALA A 284 -5.36 19.23 -19.61
N MET A 285 -4.31 19.90 -19.12
CA MET A 285 -3.92 21.24 -19.57
C MET A 285 -3.60 21.33 -21.05
N ASN A 286 -3.13 20.22 -21.65
CA ASN A 286 -2.81 20.11 -23.08
C ASN A 286 -3.94 19.51 -23.91
N GLY A 287 -5.17 19.45 -23.38
CA GLY A 287 -6.37 19.02 -24.11
C GLY A 287 -6.52 17.51 -24.28
N ILE A 288 -5.75 16.71 -23.54
CA ILE A 288 -5.91 15.26 -23.48
C ILE A 288 -6.89 14.92 -22.36
N THR A 289 -7.83 14.02 -22.62
CA THR A 289 -8.75 13.53 -21.59
C THR A 289 -7.97 12.82 -20.49
N PRO A 290 -7.94 13.34 -19.26
CA PRO A 290 -7.17 12.75 -18.17
C PRO A 290 -7.89 11.54 -17.55
N ILE A 291 -7.12 10.70 -16.86
CA ILE A 291 -7.67 9.72 -15.93
C ILE A 291 -8.12 10.50 -14.68
N PRO A 292 -9.40 10.44 -14.28
CA PRO A 292 -9.88 11.17 -13.10
C PRO A 292 -9.25 10.64 -11.81
N ALA A 293 -9.21 11.49 -10.79
CA ALA A 293 -8.89 11.08 -9.43
C ALA A 293 -9.87 10.01 -8.93
N GLU A 294 -9.39 9.12 -8.08
CA GLU A 294 -10.29 8.26 -7.32
C GLU A 294 -10.94 9.10 -6.22
N GLU A 295 -12.26 9.28 -6.26
CA GLU A 295 -12.97 9.94 -5.18
C GLU A 295 -12.84 9.13 -3.88
N ASP A 296 -12.49 9.78 -2.77
CA ASP A 296 -12.55 9.17 -1.43
C ASP A 296 -14.01 9.04 -1.01
N HIS A 297 -14.61 7.91 -1.36
CA HIS A 297 -16.00 7.60 -1.02
C HIS A 297 -16.15 6.92 0.35
N SER A 298 -15.09 6.85 1.16
CA SER A 298 -15.07 6.10 2.42
C SER A 298 -16.21 6.50 3.38
N GLU A 299 -16.58 7.78 3.43
CA GLU A 299 -17.69 8.24 4.28
C GLU A 299 -19.06 7.91 3.68
N ALA A 300 -19.24 8.07 2.37
CA ALA A 300 -20.47 7.68 1.69
C ALA A 300 -20.71 6.17 1.80
N ILE A 301 -19.67 5.39 1.75
CA ILE A 301 -19.62 3.96 1.94
C ILE A 301 -19.99 3.58 3.38
N ARG A 302 -19.38 4.25 4.35
CA ARG A 302 -19.68 4.09 5.76
C ARG A 302 -21.16 4.38 6.04
N GLN A 303 -21.70 5.44 5.45
CA GLN A 303 -23.12 5.78 5.59
C GLN A 303 -24.03 4.72 4.95
N LEU A 304 -23.68 4.20 3.77
CA LEU A 304 -24.40 3.10 3.14
C LEU A 304 -24.39 1.83 4.00
N CYS A 305 -23.25 1.53 4.66
CA CYS A 305 -23.16 0.42 5.60
C CYS A 305 -24.04 0.65 6.83
N ILE A 306 -24.06 1.86 7.41
CA ILE A 306 -24.92 2.24 8.55
C ILE A 306 -26.39 2.13 8.16
N ASP A 307 -26.76 2.64 6.99
CA ASP A 307 -28.14 2.58 6.49
C ASP A 307 -28.60 1.13 6.23
N ALA A 308 -27.71 0.31 5.68
CA ALA A 308 -27.98 -1.12 5.46
C ALA A 308 -28.13 -1.88 6.78
N VAL A 309 -27.33 -1.55 7.81
CA VAL A 309 -27.48 -2.10 9.18
C VAL A 309 -28.79 -1.65 9.81
N GLY A 310 -29.11 -0.36 9.75
CA GLY A 310 -30.38 0.18 10.26
C GLY A 310 -31.61 -0.44 9.59
N CYS A 311 -31.49 -0.81 8.32
CA CYS A 311 -32.47 -1.65 7.65
C CYS A 311 -32.44 -3.11 8.14
N ALA A 312 -31.29 -3.67 8.53
CA ALA A 312 -31.16 -5.04 9.05
C ALA A 312 -31.77 -5.21 10.44
N GLU A 313 -31.58 -4.23 11.32
CA GLU A 313 -32.16 -4.22 12.67
C GLU A 313 -33.69 -4.25 12.67
N LYS A 314 -34.33 -3.76 11.62
CA LYS A 314 -35.81 -3.77 11.47
C LYS A 314 -36.37 -5.10 10.97
N ALA A 315 -35.56 -6.08 10.60
CA ALA A 315 -36.02 -7.35 10.06
C ALA A 315 -36.16 -8.40 11.16
N LYS A 316 -37.35 -8.97 11.21
CA LYS A 316 -37.77 -9.87 12.30
C LYS A 316 -37.65 -11.37 11.96
N SER A 317 -37.03 -11.78 10.87
CA SER A 317 -36.94 -13.20 10.52
C SER A 317 -35.69 -13.57 9.68
N PRO A 318 -35.11 -14.79 9.87
CA PRO A 318 -33.95 -15.31 9.19
C PRO A 318 -34.00 -15.29 7.64
N PRO A 319 -35.12 -15.65 6.96
CA PRO A 319 -35.20 -15.54 5.50
C PRO A 319 -34.98 -14.13 4.96
N MET A 320 -35.18 -13.11 5.75
CA MET A 320 -34.94 -11.73 5.37
C MET A 320 -33.43 -11.39 5.40
N LEU A 321 -32.60 -12.06 6.20
CA LEU A 321 -31.15 -11.85 6.22
C LEU A 321 -30.51 -12.27 4.89
N TYR A 322 -30.85 -13.44 4.36
CA TYR A 322 -30.40 -13.89 3.06
C TYR A 322 -30.80 -12.94 1.93
N ARG A 323 -32.05 -12.54 1.93
CA ARG A 323 -32.56 -11.59 0.93
C ARG A 323 -31.77 -10.30 0.96
N ARG A 324 -31.41 -9.81 2.14
CA ARG A 324 -30.59 -8.59 2.28
C ARG A 324 -29.16 -8.77 1.83
N VAL A 325 -28.54 -9.90 2.13
CA VAL A 325 -27.20 -10.23 1.62
C VAL A 325 -27.21 -10.19 0.08
N CYS A 326 -28.25 -10.73 -0.54
CA CYS A 326 -28.42 -10.76 -2.00
C CYS A 326 -28.76 -9.37 -2.59
N ASP A 327 -29.72 -8.66 -1.97
CA ASP A 327 -30.14 -7.33 -2.40
C ASP A 327 -28.98 -6.32 -2.28
N SER A 328 -28.23 -6.39 -1.18
CA SER A 328 -27.05 -5.56 -0.97
C SER A 328 -25.94 -5.88 -1.94
N TYR A 329 -25.71 -7.16 -2.26
CA TYR A 329 -24.78 -7.55 -3.31
C TYR A 329 -25.17 -6.88 -4.63
N THR A 330 -26.43 -7.03 -5.04
CA THR A 330 -26.92 -6.47 -6.31
C THR A 330 -26.77 -4.94 -6.34
N ALA A 331 -27.11 -4.26 -5.25
CA ALA A 331 -27.04 -2.80 -5.16
C ALA A 331 -25.60 -2.28 -5.16
N ILE A 332 -24.70 -2.93 -4.41
CA ILE A 332 -23.32 -2.46 -4.23
C ILE A 332 -22.43 -2.90 -5.40
N ILE A 333 -22.53 -4.17 -5.82
CA ILE A 333 -21.62 -4.73 -6.84
C ILE A 333 -21.97 -4.24 -8.26
N ASN A 334 -23.24 -3.97 -8.53
CA ASN A 334 -23.68 -3.45 -9.84
C ASN A 334 -23.71 -1.91 -9.90
N SER A 335 -23.25 -1.22 -8.87
CA SER A 335 -23.19 0.24 -8.88
C SER A 335 -22.12 0.72 -9.85
N ASP A 336 -22.49 1.58 -10.80
CA ASP A 336 -21.54 2.26 -11.71
C ASP A 336 -20.78 3.40 -11.01
N LYS A 337 -21.18 3.76 -9.79
CA LYS A 337 -20.67 4.91 -9.05
C LYS A 337 -19.28 4.67 -8.44
N TYR A 338 -18.89 3.41 -8.21
CA TYR A 338 -17.68 3.05 -7.48
C TYR A 338 -16.84 2.06 -8.28
N ASN A 339 -15.51 2.09 -8.11
CA ASN A 339 -14.65 1.07 -8.68
C ASN A 339 -14.86 -0.31 -8.01
N LEU A 340 -14.44 -1.38 -8.65
CA LEU A 340 -14.68 -2.75 -8.19
C LEU A 340 -14.10 -3.01 -6.79
N ARG A 341 -12.94 -2.45 -6.46
CA ARG A 341 -12.28 -2.63 -5.15
C ARG A 341 -13.11 -2.00 -4.04
N GLU A 342 -13.61 -0.80 -4.25
CA GLU A 342 -14.49 -0.11 -3.31
C GLU A 342 -15.79 -0.87 -3.11
N ARG A 343 -16.41 -1.31 -4.20
CA ARG A 343 -17.64 -2.10 -4.14
C ARG A 343 -17.48 -3.38 -3.32
N ILE A 344 -16.39 -4.12 -3.53
CA ILE A 344 -16.09 -5.33 -2.76
C ILE A 344 -15.78 -5.01 -1.31
N GLY A 345 -14.99 -3.96 -1.03
CA GLY A 345 -14.71 -3.52 0.35
C GLY A 345 -15.96 -3.13 1.12
N ASN A 346 -16.89 -2.45 0.47
CA ASN A 346 -18.17 -2.06 1.04
C ASN A 346 -19.06 -3.25 1.34
N TYR A 347 -19.12 -4.17 0.39
CA TYR A 347 -19.88 -5.39 0.58
C TYR A 347 -19.32 -6.22 1.74
N LEU A 348 -17.99 -6.30 1.89
CA LEU A 348 -17.36 -6.92 3.04
C LEU A 348 -17.74 -6.25 4.36
N GLY A 349 -17.68 -4.91 4.42
CA GLY A 349 -18.11 -4.16 5.61
C GLY A 349 -19.53 -4.48 6.02
N LEU A 350 -20.45 -4.52 5.05
CA LEU A 350 -21.83 -4.91 5.29
C LEU A 350 -21.96 -6.36 5.81
N LEU A 351 -21.27 -7.31 5.18
CA LEU A 351 -21.31 -8.72 5.60
C LEU A 351 -20.79 -8.92 7.02
N LEU A 352 -19.69 -8.23 7.39
CA LEU A 352 -19.14 -8.27 8.76
C LEU A 352 -20.14 -7.73 9.78
N LEU A 353 -20.84 -6.64 9.46
CA LEU A 353 -21.88 -6.09 10.34
C LEU A 353 -23.08 -7.02 10.49
N LEU A 354 -23.56 -7.60 9.39
CA LEU A 354 -24.65 -8.57 9.42
C LEU A 354 -24.28 -9.82 10.23
N ALA A 355 -23.06 -10.33 10.04
CA ALA A 355 -22.55 -11.47 10.80
C ALA A 355 -22.43 -11.14 12.29
N LYS A 356 -21.92 -9.95 12.64
CA LYS A 356 -21.82 -9.48 14.03
C LYS A 356 -23.16 -9.38 14.71
N ASP A 357 -24.17 -8.83 14.05
CA ASP A 357 -25.51 -8.70 14.62
C ASP A 357 -26.19 -10.04 14.81
N GLU A 358 -25.98 -10.99 13.91
CA GLU A 358 -26.51 -12.34 14.05
C GLU A 358 -25.78 -13.12 15.16
N CYS A 359 -24.46 -12.99 15.26
CA CYS A 359 -23.69 -13.61 16.33
C CYS A 359 -24.04 -13.08 17.71
N ARG A 360 -24.35 -11.79 17.86
CA ARG A 360 -24.75 -11.18 19.14
C ARG A 360 -26.03 -11.75 19.70
N LYS A 361 -26.85 -12.37 18.89
CA LYS A 361 -28.09 -13.03 19.34
C LYS A 361 -27.84 -14.41 19.94
N SER A 362 -26.79 -15.09 19.50
CA SER A 362 -26.47 -16.47 19.82
C SER A 362 -25.10 -16.70 20.46
N LEU A 363 -24.23 -15.71 20.49
CA LEU A 363 -22.85 -15.80 20.98
C LEU A 363 -22.53 -14.65 21.92
N ASP A 364 -21.62 -14.89 22.87
CA ASP A 364 -21.11 -13.80 23.67
C ASP A 364 -20.07 -12.94 22.88
N PRO A 365 -19.75 -11.72 23.38
CA PRO A 365 -18.80 -10.84 22.71
C PRO A 365 -17.38 -11.41 22.56
N ILE A 366 -16.98 -12.33 23.42
CA ILE A 366 -15.65 -12.97 23.38
C ILE A 366 -15.61 -13.96 22.22
N GLU A 367 -16.63 -14.82 22.12
CA GLU A 367 -16.75 -15.76 21.00
C GLU A 367 -16.82 -15.05 19.65
N TRP A 368 -17.53 -13.88 19.57
CA TRP A 368 -17.54 -13.08 18.35
C TRP A 368 -16.14 -12.56 18.00
N ASN A 369 -15.38 -12.04 18.94
CA ASN A 369 -14.04 -11.53 18.69
C ASN A 369 -13.10 -12.62 18.16
N GLU A 370 -13.25 -13.84 18.64
CA GLU A 370 -12.51 -15.01 18.12
C GLU A 370 -12.90 -15.32 16.68
N ILE A 371 -14.19 -15.35 16.38
CA ILE A 371 -14.72 -15.60 15.02
C ILE A 371 -14.32 -14.47 14.07
N GLU A 372 -14.44 -13.20 14.46
CA GLU A 372 -14.02 -12.05 13.66
C GLU A 372 -12.51 -12.12 13.38
N THR A 373 -11.72 -12.51 14.37
CA THR A 373 -10.29 -12.72 14.23
C THR A 373 -9.99 -13.85 13.24
N GLU A 374 -10.71 -14.97 13.30
CA GLU A 374 -10.55 -16.09 12.36
C GLU A 374 -11.01 -15.72 10.94
N LEU A 375 -12.11 -15.00 10.78
CA LEU A 375 -12.54 -14.49 9.47
C LEU A 375 -11.52 -13.55 8.86
N LEU A 376 -10.92 -12.67 9.66
CA LEU A 376 -9.86 -11.76 9.21
C LEU A 376 -8.53 -12.47 8.99
N LYS A 377 -8.27 -13.60 9.68
CA LYS A 377 -7.11 -14.47 9.43
C LYS A 377 -7.29 -15.35 8.21
N SER A 378 -8.50 -15.61 7.77
CA SER A 378 -8.80 -16.52 6.65
C SER A 378 -8.38 -15.94 5.28
N TYR A 379 -7.28 -15.23 5.29
CA TYR A 379 -6.60 -14.65 4.15
C TYR A 379 -5.99 -15.69 3.22
N ILE A 380 -5.86 -16.94 3.70
CA ILE A 380 -5.24 -18.03 2.94
C ILE A 380 -6.28 -18.65 2.00
N PRO A 381 -5.89 -18.97 0.76
CA PRO A 381 -6.78 -19.63 -0.18
C PRO A 381 -7.25 -20.97 0.39
N TYR A 382 -8.50 -21.05 0.78
CA TYR A 382 -9.11 -22.32 1.11
C TYR A 382 -9.26 -23.14 -0.16
N ALA A 383 -8.75 -24.36 -0.10
CA ALA A 383 -8.94 -25.34 -1.15
C ALA A 383 -10.41 -25.76 -1.34
N ASP A 384 -11.30 -25.37 -0.41
CA ASP A 384 -12.62 -25.99 -0.25
C ASP A 384 -13.82 -25.05 -0.44
N ASN A 385 -13.63 -23.99 -1.27
CA ASN A 385 -14.73 -23.08 -1.59
C ASN A 385 -15.88 -23.72 -2.40
N GLY A 386 -15.64 -24.88 -2.99
CA GLY A 386 -16.66 -25.66 -3.71
C GLY A 386 -17.71 -26.31 -2.82
N ASP A 387 -17.39 -26.57 -1.56
CA ASP A 387 -18.28 -27.32 -0.67
C ASP A 387 -19.54 -26.52 -0.29
N LEU A 388 -19.43 -25.22 0.03
CA LEU A 388 -20.59 -24.40 0.38
C LEU A 388 -21.57 -24.26 -0.79
N ALA A 389 -21.05 -23.93 -2.00
CA ALA A 389 -21.88 -23.81 -3.18
C ALA A 389 -22.55 -25.13 -3.52
N SER A 390 -21.84 -26.25 -3.38
CA SER A 390 -22.40 -27.62 -3.54
C SER A 390 -23.48 -27.92 -2.53
N ARG A 391 -23.26 -27.63 -1.26
CA ARG A 391 -24.26 -27.84 -0.19
C ARG A 391 -25.48 -26.96 -0.36
N LEU A 392 -25.32 -25.71 -0.76
CA LEU A 392 -26.44 -24.81 -1.04
C LEU A 392 -27.29 -25.32 -2.20
N ARG A 393 -26.65 -25.83 -3.26
CA ARG A 393 -27.36 -26.44 -4.42
C ARG A 393 -28.12 -27.72 -4.02
N GLN A 394 -27.50 -28.57 -3.20
CA GLN A 394 -28.16 -29.79 -2.71
C GLN A 394 -29.38 -29.52 -1.84
N LEU A 395 -29.33 -28.46 -1.03
CA LEU A 395 -30.42 -28.13 -0.10
C LEU A 395 -31.64 -27.51 -0.79
N ASN A 396 -31.46 -26.84 -1.91
CA ASN A 396 -32.53 -26.06 -2.55
C ASN A 396 -32.84 -26.52 -3.98
N ASN A 397 -32.50 -27.73 -4.36
CA ASN A 397 -32.77 -28.30 -5.71
C ASN A 397 -32.40 -27.38 -6.89
N GLY A 398 -31.37 -26.56 -6.73
CA GLY A 398 -30.99 -25.64 -7.78
C GLY A 398 -30.32 -24.35 -7.27
N THR A 399 -30.58 -23.30 -7.93
CA THR A 399 -29.92 -22.00 -7.69
C THR A 399 -30.70 -21.16 -6.69
N THR A 400 -30.20 -21.03 -5.46
CA THR A 400 -30.63 -19.94 -4.56
C THR A 400 -29.96 -18.63 -5.00
N GLU A 401 -30.55 -17.50 -4.62
CA GLU A 401 -29.92 -16.19 -4.82
C GLU A 401 -28.56 -16.12 -4.11
N LEU A 402 -28.44 -16.68 -2.92
CA LEU A 402 -27.19 -16.76 -2.16
C LEU A 402 -26.11 -17.56 -2.90
N THR A 403 -26.48 -18.68 -3.54
CA THR A 403 -25.54 -19.46 -4.38
C THR A 403 -25.06 -18.64 -5.57
N LYS A 404 -25.94 -17.88 -6.21
CA LYS A 404 -25.56 -16.99 -7.31
C LYS A 404 -24.59 -15.91 -6.86
N VAL A 405 -24.80 -15.30 -5.69
CA VAL A 405 -23.87 -14.33 -5.10
C VAL A 405 -22.52 -14.98 -4.85
N TYR A 406 -22.49 -16.16 -4.26
CA TYR A 406 -21.26 -16.89 -3.98
C TYR A 406 -20.51 -17.24 -5.26
N ASP A 407 -21.17 -17.78 -6.27
CA ASP A 407 -20.58 -18.14 -7.55
C ASP A 407 -20.03 -16.89 -8.30
N ASN A 408 -20.75 -15.76 -8.23
CA ASN A 408 -20.29 -14.51 -8.81
C ASN A 408 -19.05 -13.94 -8.09
N LEU A 409 -19.00 -14.04 -6.76
CA LEU A 409 -17.82 -13.68 -5.98
C LEU A 409 -16.64 -14.58 -6.33
N GLN A 410 -16.87 -15.89 -6.52
CA GLN A 410 -15.83 -16.83 -6.96
C GLN A 410 -15.29 -16.45 -8.34
N LEU A 411 -16.15 -16.18 -9.31
CA LEU A 411 -15.74 -15.73 -10.64
C LEU A 411 -14.97 -14.41 -10.60
N THR A 412 -15.39 -13.48 -9.74
CA THR A 412 -14.70 -12.19 -9.55
C THR A 412 -13.33 -12.41 -8.90
N CYS A 413 -13.24 -13.34 -7.94
CA CYS A 413 -12.01 -13.76 -7.28
C CYS A 413 -11.00 -14.32 -8.29
N ASP A 414 -11.46 -15.18 -9.21
CA ASP A 414 -10.60 -15.82 -10.20
C ASP A 414 -10.03 -14.83 -11.24
N ARG A 415 -10.81 -13.79 -11.56
CA ARG A 415 -10.44 -12.76 -12.53
C ARG A 415 -9.60 -11.62 -11.95
N ASN A 416 -9.61 -11.41 -10.63
CA ASN A 416 -8.99 -10.27 -9.97
C ASN A 416 -8.04 -10.68 -8.87
N ILE A 417 -6.79 -10.99 -9.23
CA ILE A 417 -5.75 -11.44 -8.28
C ILE A 417 -5.56 -10.46 -7.12
N PHE A 418 -5.59 -9.15 -7.38
CA PHE A 418 -5.38 -8.12 -6.36
C PHE A 418 -6.54 -7.97 -5.37
N LEU A 419 -7.78 -8.33 -5.79
CA LEU A 419 -8.96 -8.28 -4.93
C LEU A 419 -9.29 -9.63 -4.29
N ARG A 420 -8.62 -10.68 -4.73
CA ARG A 420 -8.83 -12.06 -4.25
C ARG A 420 -8.92 -12.18 -2.74
N PRO A 421 -8.05 -11.53 -1.94
CA PRO A 421 -8.11 -11.63 -0.49
C PRO A 421 -9.42 -11.11 0.09
N ILE A 422 -9.83 -9.91 -0.30
CA ILE A 422 -11.05 -9.26 0.21
C ILE A 422 -12.29 -10.07 -0.21
N ILE A 423 -12.32 -10.53 -1.46
CA ILE A 423 -13.42 -11.34 -1.97
C ILE A 423 -13.57 -12.65 -1.20
N LYS A 424 -12.45 -13.29 -0.83
CA LYS A 424 -12.47 -14.51 0.00
C LYS A 424 -13.04 -14.27 1.38
N ILE A 425 -12.70 -13.17 2.03
CA ILE A 425 -13.31 -12.79 3.31
C ILE A 425 -14.83 -12.60 3.14
N CYS A 426 -15.29 -11.97 2.05
CA CYS A 426 -16.72 -11.89 1.74
C CYS A 426 -17.39 -13.28 1.65
N MET A 427 -16.73 -14.22 0.97
CA MET A 427 -17.21 -15.60 0.84
C MET A 427 -17.27 -16.32 2.19
N ASP A 428 -16.27 -16.12 3.05
CA ASP A 428 -16.23 -16.70 4.38
C ASP A 428 -17.30 -16.10 5.31
N CYS A 429 -17.56 -14.79 5.21
CA CYS A 429 -18.69 -14.16 5.91
C CYS A 429 -20.03 -14.75 5.48
N ILE A 430 -20.23 -15.01 4.18
CA ILE A 430 -21.44 -15.67 3.66
C ILE A 430 -21.56 -17.09 4.22
N ARG A 431 -20.47 -17.83 4.31
CA ARG A 431 -20.44 -19.17 4.93
C ARG A 431 -20.85 -19.09 6.40
N LEU A 432 -20.27 -18.14 7.16
CA LEU A 432 -20.61 -17.95 8.57
C LEU A 432 -22.10 -17.65 8.76
N ILE A 433 -22.65 -16.70 8.00
CA ILE A 433 -24.06 -16.35 8.05
C ILE A 433 -24.94 -17.57 7.76
N TYR A 434 -24.55 -18.37 6.78
CA TYR A 434 -25.27 -19.62 6.44
C TYR A 434 -25.24 -20.66 7.57
N TYR A 435 -24.11 -20.83 8.26
CA TYR A 435 -23.98 -21.77 9.38
C TYR A 435 -24.69 -21.29 10.62
N LEU A 436 -24.66 -20.00 10.92
CA LEU A 436 -25.35 -19.44 12.12
C LEU A 436 -26.86 -19.64 12.06
N GLU A 437 -27.50 -19.42 10.90
CA GLU A 437 -28.91 -19.65 10.73
C GLU A 437 -29.34 -21.11 10.92
N ARG A 438 -28.42 -22.06 10.74
CA ARG A 438 -28.73 -23.49 10.90
C ARG A 438 -28.62 -24.01 12.32
N LYS A 439 -27.91 -23.29 13.20
CA LYS A 439 -27.82 -23.64 14.62
C LYS A 439 -29.12 -23.34 15.39
N GLU A 440 -29.98 -22.50 14.84
CA GLU A 440 -31.25 -22.13 15.44
C GLU A 440 -32.43 -23.07 15.02
N LYS A 441 -32.20 -24.07 14.19
CA LYS A 441 -33.13 -25.11 13.81
C LYS A 441 -32.69 -26.46 14.38
#